data_cc727e1b9349d32d1c2c69b72a24330a
#
_entry.id   cc727e1b9349d32d1c2c69b72a24330a
#
_cell.length_a   1.000
_cell.length_b   1.000
_cell.length_c   1.000
_cell.angle_alpha   90.00
_cell.angle_beta   90.00
_cell.angle_gamma   90.00
#
_symmetry.space_group_name_H-M   'P 1'
#
loop_
_entity.id
_entity.type
_entity.pdbx_description
1 polymer ?
#
loop_
_entity_poly.entity_id
_entity_poly.type
_entity_poly.pdbx_seq_one_letter_code
_entity_poly.pdbx_strand_id
1 'polypeptide(L)'
;MFEENAVISKNTSASTWSHPWLTGLVNFCVSFAAMSSFIFIPLLGAQLGGSDFEVGIIGAAYGIAFLFSSLFSGWKSDHLGRLLFVRWGLLISSVAFAVQLLASSVPILIFVRAFVGFSMGISTAAIIAYAFESGSNMGKYSSYGSLGWIFGAVASALVGDIKLLFWLSFLICLLAFFISLTFPNMPSNNSSTPPNMWHVIKRDYRVYLAVFLRHLGASAVWIIFPLYLASIGLDNFWIGLLWGVNFSVQFVVMRHIERFSEFKMFFYGQLISLFVFIAYAFVSDRFYLIIVQVFMGVAWSCLYVGALLIVLRSGEERGTAGGIFQSTINLCNALGPLLGGLIAQGWGYRGVMFFAAALCLGGLFVAVPANRNVPGR
;
A
#
# COMPACT_ATOMS: atom_id res chain seq x y z
N MET A 1 -19.62 -50.96 20.08
CA MET A 1 -18.34 -50.23 20.21
C MET A 1 -17.77 -49.90 18.81
N PHE A 2 -18.59 -49.31 17.93
CA PHE A 2 -18.23 -48.85 16.57
C PHE A 2 -19.31 -47.88 16.05
N GLU A 3 -19.53 -46.76 16.72
CA GLU A 3 -20.47 -45.74 16.22
C GLU A 3 -20.21 -44.34 16.78
N GLU A 4 -18.96 -43.99 17.15
CA GLU A 4 -18.67 -42.66 17.76
C GLU A 4 -17.62 -41.82 17.02
N ASN A 5 -17.25 -42.22 15.79
CA ASN A 5 -16.23 -41.51 15.00
C ASN A 5 -16.72 -40.85 13.68
N ALA A 6 -18.02 -40.59 13.56
CA ALA A 6 -18.61 -40.05 12.32
C ALA A 6 -19.23 -38.66 12.45
N VAL A 7 -18.94 -37.87 13.50
CA VAL A 7 -19.58 -36.54 13.73
C VAL A 7 -18.65 -35.37 13.63
N ILE A 8 -17.35 -35.56 13.36
CA ILE A 8 -16.40 -34.40 13.19
C ILE A 8 -15.99 -34.27 11.74
N SER A 9 -16.91 -34.18 10.82
CA SER A 9 -16.60 -33.90 9.42
C SER A 9 -17.81 -33.41 8.62
N LYS A 10 -18.50 -32.39 9.08
CA LYS A 10 -19.43 -31.65 8.19
C LYS A 10 -19.95 -30.41 8.90
N ASN A 11 -19.21 -29.31 8.93
CA ASN A 11 -19.78 -27.95 8.96
C ASN A 11 -18.72 -26.92 8.64
N THR A 12 -18.03 -27.04 7.51
CA THR A 12 -17.37 -25.92 6.83
C THR A 12 -17.97 -25.81 5.43
N SER A 13 -19.26 -25.55 5.35
CA SER A 13 -19.80 -24.88 4.18
C SER A 13 -19.37 -23.41 4.26
N ALA A 14 -18.08 -23.13 4.03
CA ALA A 14 -17.68 -21.81 3.59
C ALA A 14 -18.51 -21.56 2.34
N SER A 15 -19.48 -20.66 2.40
CA SER A 15 -20.19 -20.19 1.24
C SER A 15 -19.12 -19.62 0.31
N THR A 16 -18.72 -20.39 -0.69
CA THR A 16 -17.75 -19.96 -1.68
C THR A 16 -18.41 -18.79 -2.42
N TRP A 17 -18.01 -17.58 -2.06
CA TRP A 17 -18.47 -16.41 -2.78
C TRP A 17 -18.04 -16.55 -4.25
N SER A 18 -19.00 -16.54 -5.14
CA SER A 18 -18.79 -16.79 -6.57
C SER A 18 -17.97 -15.70 -7.28
N HIS A 19 -17.76 -14.54 -6.64
CA HIS A 19 -17.16 -13.37 -7.28
C HIS A 19 -16.01 -12.72 -6.48
N PRO A 20 -14.97 -13.45 -6.06
CA PRO A 20 -13.87 -12.88 -5.27
C PRO A 20 -13.05 -11.81 -6.06
N TRP A 21 -13.15 -11.75 -7.38
CA TRP A 21 -12.54 -10.73 -8.22
C TRP A 21 -13.10 -9.33 -7.99
N LEU A 22 -14.31 -9.20 -7.45
CA LEU A 22 -14.92 -7.90 -7.12
C LEU A 22 -14.14 -7.16 -6.03
N THR A 23 -13.49 -7.86 -5.09
CA THR A 23 -12.59 -7.22 -4.12
C THR A 23 -11.39 -6.59 -4.80
N GLY A 24 -10.84 -7.25 -5.84
CA GLY A 24 -9.80 -6.71 -6.68
C GLY A 24 -10.28 -5.46 -7.44
N LEU A 25 -11.51 -5.49 -7.99
CA LEU A 25 -12.09 -4.33 -8.68
C LEU A 25 -12.26 -3.13 -7.74
N VAL A 26 -12.70 -3.35 -6.50
CA VAL A 26 -12.74 -2.28 -5.49
C VAL A 26 -11.34 -1.75 -5.20
N ASN A 27 -10.33 -2.62 -5.07
CA ASN A 27 -8.94 -2.19 -4.88
C ASN A 27 -8.41 -1.38 -6.08
N PHE A 28 -8.78 -1.76 -7.31
CA PHE A 28 -8.49 -0.97 -8.52
C PHE A 28 -9.11 0.43 -8.42
N CYS A 29 -10.40 0.54 -8.11
CA CYS A 29 -11.10 1.81 -8.03
C CYS A 29 -10.49 2.72 -6.94
N VAL A 30 -10.20 2.17 -5.77
CA VAL A 30 -9.59 2.91 -4.65
C VAL A 30 -8.19 3.40 -5.02
N SER A 31 -7.39 2.54 -5.64
CA SER A 31 -6.02 2.88 -6.07
C SER A 31 -6.01 3.91 -7.20
N PHE A 32 -6.94 3.78 -8.15
CA PHE A 32 -7.16 4.76 -9.21
C PHE A 32 -7.51 6.14 -8.63
N ALA A 33 -8.52 6.20 -7.75
CA ALA A 33 -8.98 7.45 -7.13
C ALA A 33 -7.86 8.10 -6.30
N ALA A 34 -7.10 7.31 -5.55
CA ALA A 34 -5.95 7.79 -4.80
C ALA A 34 -4.89 8.41 -5.70
N MET A 35 -4.47 7.71 -6.76
CA MET A 35 -3.41 8.15 -7.65
C MET A 35 -3.80 9.37 -8.47
N SER A 36 -5.00 9.36 -9.07
CA SER A 36 -5.48 10.47 -9.89
C SER A 36 -5.64 11.77 -9.10
N SER A 37 -5.97 11.69 -7.80
CA SER A 37 -6.05 12.87 -6.94
C SER A 37 -4.71 13.29 -6.36
N PHE A 38 -3.70 12.39 -6.33
CA PHE A 38 -2.43 12.64 -5.63
C PHE A 38 -1.43 13.44 -6.45
N ILE A 39 -1.32 13.17 -7.75
CA ILE A 39 -0.23 13.66 -8.61
C ILE A 39 -0.13 15.19 -8.60
N PHE A 40 -1.26 15.91 -8.65
CA PHE A 40 -1.27 17.37 -8.74
C PHE A 40 -1.43 18.10 -7.39
N ILE A 41 -1.47 17.37 -6.27
CA ILE A 41 -1.56 18.00 -4.95
C ILE A 41 -0.37 18.94 -4.65
N PRO A 42 0.90 18.56 -4.91
CA PRO A 42 2.01 19.48 -4.71
C PRO A 42 1.89 20.76 -5.57
N LEU A 43 1.44 20.59 -6.81
CA LEU A 43 1.23 21.72 -7.72
C LEU A 43 0.09 22.63 -7.24
N LEU A 44 -1.02 22.06 -6.79
CA LEU A 44 -2.13 22.82 -6.20
C LEU A 44 -1.68 23.57 -4.94
N GLY A 45 -0.88 22.93 -4.06
CA GLY A 45 -0.30 23.58 -2.88
C GLY A 45 0.53 24.82 -3.25
N ALA A 46 1.40 24.68 -4.25
CA ALA A 46 2.20 25.79 -4.76
C ALA A 46 1.35 26.88 -5.42
N GLN A 47 0.33 26.51 -6.22
CA GLN A 47 -0.62 27.47 -6.83
C GLN A 47 -1.43 28.26 -5.80
N LEU A 48 -1.69 27.68 -4.63
CA LEU A 48 -2.34 28.35 -3.50
C LEU A 48 -1.38 29.22 -2.67
N GLY A 49 -0.12 29.37 -3.12
CA GLY A 49 0.91 30.17 -2.46
C GLY A 49 1.67 29.46 -1.35
N GLY A 50 1.55 28.12 -1.28
CA GLY A 50 2.26 27.33 -0.28
C GLY A 50 3.76 27.24 -0.57
N SER A 51 4.56 27.34 0.49
CA SER A 51 5.99 27.02 0.47
C SER A 51 6.22 25.51 0.29
N ASP A 52 7.44 25.11 -0.11
CA ASP A 52 7.82 23.70 -0.22
C ASP A 52 7.61 22.93 1.09
N PHE A 53 7.84 23.60 2.24
CA PHE A 53 7.59 23.02 3.56
C PHE A 53 6.08 22.76 3.79
N GLU A 54 5.21 23.70 3.43
CA GLU A 54 3.76 23.53 3.54
C GLU A 54 3.23 22.44 2.60
N VAL A 55 3.81 22.32 1.40
CA VAL A 55 3.52 21.18 0.51
C VAL A 55 3.91 19.86 1.16
N GLY A 56 5.03 19.82 1.87
CA GLY A 56 5.43 18.68 2.70
C GLY A 56 4.41 18.35 3.80
N ILE A 57 3.87 19.39 4.50
CA ILE A 57 2.83 19.24 5.52
C ILE A 57 1.54 18.68 4.92
N ILE A 58 1.13 19.13 3.71
CA ILE A 58 -0.05 18.61 3.00
C ILE A 58 0.06 17.10 2.79
N GLY A 59 1.23 16.63 2.35
CA GLY A 59 1.50 15.19 2.17
C GLY A 59 1.52 14.42 3.50
N ALA A 60 2.20 14.97 4.52
CA ALA A 60 2.29 14.38 5.84
C ALA A 60 0.92 14.27 6.53
N ALA A 61 0.05 15.27 6.38
CA ALA A 61 -1.30 15.27 6.94
C ALA A 61 -2.13 14.09 6.42
N TYR A 62 -2.05 13.78 5.13
CA TYR A 62 -2.66 12.59 4.55
C TYR A 62 -2.10 11.31 5.18
N GLY A 63 -0.77 11.16 5.21
CA GLY A 63 -0.11 9.95 5.69
C GLY A 63 -0.38 9.66 7.16
N ILE A 64 -0.32 10.69 8.02
CA ILE A 64 -0.58 10.59 9.46
C ILE A 64 -2.04 10.21 9.71
N ALA A 65 -2.99 10.89 9.05
CA ALA A 65 -4.40 10.60 9.21
C ALA A 65 -4.76 9.19 8.73
N PHE A 66 -4.17 8.74 7.62
CA PHE A 66 -4.32 7.37 7.11
C PHE A 66 -3.76 6.35 8.11
N LEU A 67 -2.56 6.59 8.64
CA LEU A 67 -1.91 5.72 9.62
C LEU A 67 -2.83 5.44 10.81
N PHE A 68 -3.31 6.48 11.48
CA PHE A 68 -4.15 6.32 12.66
C PHE A 68 -5.50 5.67 12.33
N SER A 69 -6.14 6.08 11.22
CA SER A 69 -7.45 5.52 10.85
C SER A 69 -7.36 4.06 10.43
N SER A 70 -6.29 3.65 9.73
CA SER A 70 -6.11 2.26 9.32
C SER A 70 -5.79 1.33 10.50
N LEU A 71 -5.03 1.80 11.49
CA LEU A 71 -4.81 1.07 12.75
C LEU A 71 -6.12 0.86 13.50
N PHE A 72 -6.85 1.97 13.73
CA PHE A 72 -8.08 1.93 14.50
C PHE A 72 -9.17 1.09 13.81
N SER A 73 -9.40 1.32 12.52
CA SER A 73 -10.43 0.60 11.77
C SER A 73 -10.06 -0.86 11.53
N GLY A 74 -8.78 -1.17 11.31
CA GLY A 74 -8.31 -2.54 11.23
C GLY A 74 -8.65 -3.31 12.51
N TRP A 75 -8.26 -2.76 13.66
CA TRP A 75 -8.54 -3.33 14.97
C TRP A 75 -10.05 -3.49 15.26
N LYS A 76 -10.83 -2.44 15.01
CA LYS A 76 -12.29 -2.47 15.24
C LYS A 76 -13.01 -3.40 14.27
N SER A 77 -12.54 -3.56 13.04
CA SER A 77 -13.18 -4.40 12.03
C SER A 77 -13.09 -5.90 12.35
N ASP A 78 -12.11 -6.33 13.14
CA ASP A 78 -12.01 -7.70 13.65
C ASP A 78 -13.20 -8.04 14.59
N HIS A 79 -13.72 -7.04 15.28
CA HIS A 79 -14.80 -7.21 16.26
C HIS A 79 -16.19 -6.83 15.72
N LEU A 80 -16.30 -5.72 15.01
CA LEU A 80 -17.59 -5.17 14.54
C LEU A 80 -17.96 -5.64 13.12
N GLY A 81 -17.10 -6.43 12.49
CA GLY A 81 -17.29 -6.94 11.13
C GLY A 81 -16.66 -6.06 10.03
N ARG A 82 -16.17 -6.71 8.99
CA ARG A 82 -15.39 -6.08 7.91
C ARG A 82 -16.21 -5.12 7.07
N LEU A 83 -17.43 -5.53 6.67
CA LEU A 83 -18.24 -4.80 5.69
C LEU A 83 -18.69 -3.45 6.19
N LEU A 84 -18.87 -3.28 7.50
CA LEU A 84 -19.19 -1.99 8.09
C LEU A 84 -18.09 -0.95 7.73
N PHE A 85 -16.84 -1.30 7.98
CA PHE A 85 -15.69 -0.41 7.73
C PHE A 85 -15.40 -0.26 6.24
N VAL A 86 -15.56 -1.32 5.43
CA VAL A 86 -15.42 -1.24 3.97
C VAL A 86 -16.43 -0.25 3.40
N ARG A 87 -17.72 -0.42 3.68
CA ARG A 87 -18.79 0.40 3.10
C ARG A 87 -18.71 1.86 3.56
N TRP A 88 -18.65 2.09 4.88
CA TRP A 88 -18.52 3.45 5.40
C TRP A 88 -17.22 4.12 4.99
N GLY A 89 -16.10 3.40 5.02
CA GLY A 89 -14.83 3.93 4.57
C GLY A 89 -14.85 4.36 3.09
N LEU A 90 -15.45 3.56 2.20
CA LEU A 90 -15.58 3.90 0.78
C LEU A 90 -16.52 5.08 0.55
N LEU A 91 -17.65 5.13 1.24
CA LEU A 91 -18.62 6.24 1.13
C LEU A 91 -17.99 7.55 1.63
N ILE A 92 -17.37 7.54 2.81
CA ILE A 92 -16.69 8.71 3.37
C ILE A 92 -15.51 9.13 2.47
N SER A 93 -14.76 8.16 1.89
CA SER A 93 -13.68 8.46 0.95
C SER A 93 -14.19 9.14 -0.31
N SER A 94 -15.33 8.69 -0.86
CA SER A 94 -15.89 9.36 -2.03
C SER A 94 -16.24 10.82 -1.71
N VAL A 95 -16.89 11.08 -0.58
CA VAL A 95 -17.19 12.44 -0.11
C VAL A 95 -15.92 13.24 0.11
N ALA A 96 -14.88 12.64 0.71
CA ALA A 96 -13.61 13.31 0.96
C ALA A 96 -12.91 13.73 -0.35
N PHE A 97 -12.98 12.92 -1.41
CA PHE A 97 -12.48 13.31 -2.73
C PHE A 97 -13.26 14.51 -3.32
N ALA A 98 -14.58 14.58 -3.14
CA ALA A 98 -15.37 15.73 -3.56
C ALA A 98 -15.05 16.99 -2.73
N VAL A 99 -14.85 16.86 -1.42
CA VAL A 99 -14.50 17.97 -0.52
C VAL A 99 -13.18 18.64 -0.92
N GLN A 100 -12.27 17.95 -1.63
CA GLN A 100 -11.06 18.57 -2.17
C GLN A 100 -11.34 19.73 -3.12
N LEU A 101 -12.52 19.78 -3.76
CA LEU A 101 -12.96 20.90 -4.59
C LEU A 101 -13.08 22.23 -3.82
N LEU A 102 -13.22 22.16 -2.49
CA LEU A 102 -13.32 23.33 -1.60
C LEU A 102 -11.95 23.87 -1.20
N ALA A 103 -10.84 23.23 -1.62
CA ALA A 103 -9.49 23.67 -1.28
C ALA A 103 -9.15 25.00 -1.94
N SER A 104 -9.38 26.09 -1.23
CA SER A 104 -9.13 27.49 -1.68
C SER A 104 -7.92 28.14 -1.00
N SER A 105 -7.29 27.45 -0.05
CA SER A 105 -6.09 27.91 0.65
C SER A 105 -5.26 26.73 1.14
N VAL A 106 -4.00 26.95 1.47
CA VAL A 106 -3.09 25.91 1.98
C VAL A 106 -3.63 25.26 3.26
N PRO A 107 -4.11 25.98 4.29
CA PRO A 107 -4.67 25.36 5.49
C PRO A 107 -5.89 24.46 5.19
N ILE A 108 -6.78 24.90 4.28
CA ILE A 108 -7.93 24.09 3.87
C ILE A 108 -7.46 22.84 3.13
N LEU A 109 -6.45 22.96 2.24
CA LEU A 109 -5.89 21.82 1.53
C LEU A 109 -5.26 20.82 2.49
N ILE A 110 -4.53 21.25 3.54
CA ILE A 110 -3.99 20.39 4.59
C ILE A 110 -5.12 19.61 5.27
N PHE A 111 -6.18 20.30 5.70
CA PHE A 111 -7.33 19.67 6.37
C PHE A 111 -8.03 18.64 5.46
N VAL A 112 -8.29 19.02 4.23
CA VAL A 112 -8.97 18.15 3.25
C VAL A 112 -8.11 16.92 2.93
N ARG A 113 -6.80 17.08 2.81
CA ARG A 113 -5.89 15.94 2.60
C ARG A 113 -5.82 15.01 3.80
N ALA A 114 -5.84 15.55 5.01
CA ALA A 114 -5.99 14.75 6.22
C ALA A 114 -7.32 13.97 6.22
N PHE A 115 -8.43 14.60 5.78
CA PHE A 115 -9.72 13.95 5.69
C PHE A 115 -9.74 12.83 4.63
N VAL A 116 -9.10 13.02 3.47
CA VAL A 116 -8.93 11.95 2.47
C VAL A 116 -8.10 10.79 3.04
N GLY A 117 -6.97 11.09 3.70
CA GLY A 117 -6.15 10.07 4.34
C GLY A 117 -6.90 9.28 5.40
N PHE A 118 -7.62 9.98 6.28
CA PHE A 118 -8.44 9.37 7.31
C PHE A 118 -9.51 8.43 6.74
N SER A 119 -10.28 8.90 5.76
CA SER A 119 -11.35 8.12 5.16
C SER A 119 -10.86 6.87 4.44
N MET A 120 -9.78 7.00 3.67
CA MET A 120 -9.17 5.88 2.98
C MET A 120 -8.58 4.83 3.92
N GLY A 121 -8.01 5.25 5.05
CA GLY A 121 -7.50 4.34 6.07
C GLY A 121 -8.62 3.48 6.68
N ILE A 122 -9.85 4.01 6.80
CA ILE A 122 -10.99 3.25 7.33
C ILE A 122 -11.28 2.01 6.49
N SER A 123 -11.29 2.12 5.16
CA SER A 123 -11.66 1.01 4.27
C SER A 123 -10.52 0.05 3.99
N THR A 124 -9.27 0.55 3.92
CA THR A 124 -8.15 -0.22 3.35
C THR A 124 -7.80 -1.46 4.15
N ALA A 125 -7.68 -1.35 5.49
CA ALA A 125 -7.36 -2.52 6.33
C ALA A 125 -8.50 -3.56 6.31
N ALA A 126 -9.74 -3.08 6.38
CA ALA A 126 -10.92 -3.94 6.41
C ALA A 126 -11.13 -4.68 5.07
N ILE A 127 -10.91 -4.03 3.92
CA ILE A 127 -11.08 -4.71 2.63
C ILE A 127 -9.98 -5.71 2.33
N ILE A 128 -8.76 -5.48 2.79
CA ILE A 128 -7.66 -6.45 2.70
C ILE A 128 -8.04 -7.73 3.47
N ALA A 129 -8.48 -7.57 4.71
CA ALA A 129 -8.91 -8.70 5.53
C ALA A 129 -10.11 -9.42 4.91
N TYR A 130 -11.12 -8.67 4.47
CA TYR A 130 -12.29 -9.23 3.78
C TYR A 130 -11.90 -9.99 2.50
N ALA A 131 -11.04 -9.44 1.67
CA ALA A 131 -10.56 -10.10 0.46
C ALA A 131 -9.86 -11.42 0.78
N PHE A 132 -9.02 -11.45 1.80
CA PHE A 132 -8.35 -12.68 2.25
C PHE A 132 -9.35 -13.71 2.76
N GLU A 133 -10.29 -13.33 3.63
CA GLU A 133 -11.33 -14.18 4.21
C GLU A 133 -12.30 -14.72 3.16
N SER A 134 -12.58 -13.96 2.10
CA SER A 134 -13.40 -14.38 0.96
C SER A 134 -12.72 -15.35 0.00
N GLY A 135 -11.48 -15.75 0.29
CA GLY A 135 -10.72 -16.66 -0.57
C GLY A 135 -10.13 -16.00 -1.81
N SER A 136 -10.04 -14.66 -1.83
CA SER A 136 -9.38 -13.95 -2.92
C SER A 136 -7.89 -14.28 -2.94
N ASN A 137 -7.35 -14.50 -4.14
CA ASN A 137 -5.91 -14.59 -4.33
C ASN A 137 -5.29 -13.20 -4.08
N MET A 138 -4.46 -13.05 -3.04
CA MET A 138 -3.94 -11.75 -2.61
C MET A 138 -2.96 -11.14 -3.61
N GLY A 139 -2.27 -11.97 -4.39
CA GLY A 139 -1.45 -11.50 -5.51
C GLY A 139 -2.30 -10.86 -6.62
N LYS A 140 -3.40 -11.53 -7.00
CA LYS A 140 -4.36 -10.97 -7.96
C LYS A 140 -5.02 -9.72 -7.39
N TYR A 141 -5.45 -9.74 -6.12
CA TYR A 141 -6.00 -8.58 -5.43
C TYR A 141 -5.05 -7.38 -5.49
N SER A 142 -3.78 -7.58 -5.13
CA SER A 142 -2.76 -6.53 -5.15
C SER A 142 -2.45 -6.04 -6.57
N SER A 143 -2.49 -6.93 -7.58
CA SER A 143 -2.28 -6.55 -8.98
C SER A 143 -3.34 -5.58 -9.50
N TYR A 144 -4.60 -5.70 -9.05
CA TYR A 144 -5.64 -4.71 -9.37
C TYR A 144 -5.31 -3.33 -8.81
N GLY A 145 -4.69 -3.27 -7.62
CA GLY A 145 -4.17 -2.01 -7.07
C GLY A 145 -3.13 -1.37 -7.97
N SER A 146 -2.11 -2.15 -8.41
CA SER A 146 -1.09 -1.65 -9.35
C SER A 146 -1.70 -1.17 -10.66
N LEU A 147 -2.70 -1.88 -11.17
CA LEU A 147 -3.44 -1.46 -12.37
C LEU A 147 -4.15 -0.12 -12.13
N GLY A 148 -4.78 0.05 -10.97
CA GLY A 148 -5.40 1.32 -10.58
C GLY A 148 -4.40 2.48 -10.56
N TRP A 149 -3.19 2.26 -10.05
CA TRP A 149 -2.12 3.26 -10.06
C TRP A 149 -1.71 3.65 -11.48
N ILE A 150 -1.55 2.69 -12.40
CA ILE A 150 -1.24 2.96 -13.81
C ILE A 150 -2.33 3.82 -14.44
N PHE A 151 -3.58 3.39 -14.36
CA PHE A 151 -4.70 4.10 -14.98
C PHE A 151 -4.98 5.46 -14.34
N GLY A 152 -4.78 5.59 -13.02
CA GLY A 152 -4.86 6.86 -12.31
C GLY A 152 -3.82 7.87 -12.81
N ALA A 153 -2.57 7.42 -13.02
CA ALA A 153 -1.50 8.25 -13.57
C ALA A 153 -1.79 8.66 -15.03
N VAL A 154 -2.24 7.72 -15.87
CA VAL A 154 -2.64 8.01 -17.26
C VAL A 154 -3.80 9.00 -17.32
N ALA A 155 -4.84 8.79 -16.50
CA ALA A 155 -5.97 9.72 -16.40
C ALA A 155 -5.52 11.13 -15.99
N SER A 156 -4.59 11.24 -15.03
CA SER A 156 -4.04 12.54 -14.63
C SER A 156 -3.32 13.24 -15.78
N ALA A 157 -2.53 12.50 -16.55
CA ALA A 157 -1.82 13.05 -17.70
C ALA A 157 -2.77 13.51 -18.84
N LEU A 158 -3.83 12.74 -19.09
CA LEU A 158 -4.79 13.05 -20.16
C LEU A 158 -5.77 14.17 -19.79
N VAL A 159 -6.24 14.20 -18.56
CA VAL A 159 -7.25 15.17 -18.09
C VAL A 159 -6.61 16.54 -17.82
N GLY A 160 -5.45 16.58 -17.17
CA GLY A 160 -4.69 17.82 -16.90
C GLY A 160 -5.35 18.81 -15.93
N ASP A 161 -6.66 18.70 -15.69
CA ASP A 161 -7.42 19.58 -14.79
C ASP A 161 -7.63 18.93 -13.42
N ILE A 162 -7.15 19.59 -12.39
CA ILE A 162 -7.19 19.12 -11.00
C ILE A 162 -8.63 18.92 -10.51
N LYS A 163 -9.56 19.81 -10.85
CA LYS A 163 -10.94 19.72 -10.38
C LYS A 163 -11.67 18.55 -11.00
N LEU A 164 -11.45 18.32 -12.29
CA LEU A 164 -11.99 17.15 -12.98
C LEU A 164 -11.42 15.85 -12.42
N LEU A 165 -10.16 15.82 -12.02
CA LEU A 165 -9.55 14.65 -11.37
C LEU A 165 -10.15 14.39 -9.98
N PHE A 166 -10.50 15.41 -9.21
CA PHE A 166 -11.20 15.25 -7.93
C PHE A 166 -12.62 14.70 -8.15
N TRP A 167 -13.36 15.21 -9.14
CA TRP A 167 -14.65 14.64 -9.55
C TRP A 167 -14.54 13.19 -10.01
N LEU A 168 -13.55 12.89 -10.82
CA LEU A 168 -13.30 11.52 -11.28
C LEU A 168 -12.98 10.59 -10.12
N SER A 169 -12.13 11.02 -9.18
CA SER A 169 -11.81 10.26 -7.96
C SER A 169 -13.04 10.02 -7.09
N PHE A 170 -13.90 11.04 -6.93
CA PHE A 170 -15.19 10.90 -6.26
C PHE A 170 -16.07 9.83 -6.91
N LEU A 171 -16.29 9.92 -8.23
CA LEU A 171 -17.17 9.00 -8.96
C LEU A 171 -16.65 7.56 -8.94
N ILE A 172 -15.35 7.36 -9.12
CA ILE A 172 -14.74 6.02 -9.09
C ILE A 172 -14.77 5.43 -7.68
N CYS A 173 -14.54 6.24 -6.63
CA CYS A 173 -14.64 5.76 -5.26
C CYS A 173 -16.09 5.46 -4.87
N LEU A 174 -17.05 6.27 -5.36
CA LEU A 174 -18.49 6.00 -5.20
C LEU A 174 -18.92 4.71 -5.91
N LEU A 175 -18.36 4.44 -7.10
CA LEU A 175 -18.56 3.16 -7.78
C LEU A 175 -18.03 1.99 -6.93
N ALA A 176 -16.84 2.14 -6.32
CA ALA A 176 -16.31 1.14 -5.39
C ALA A 176 -17.26 0.88 -4.20
N PHE A 177 -17.89 1.94 -3.66
CA PHE A 177 -18.91 1.81 -2.62
C PHE A 177 -20.09 0.96 -3.13
N PHE A 178 -20.68 1.27 -4.28
CA PHE A 178 -21.79 0.48 -4.82
C PHE A 178 -21.41 -0.97 -5.10
N ILE A 179 -20.21 -1.23 -5.62
CA ILE A 179 -19.72 -2.60 -5.77
C ILE A 179 -19.63 -3.31 -4.41
N SER A 180 -19.19 -2.61 -3.36
CA SER A 180 -19.08 -3.19 -2.02
C SER A 180 -20.43 -3.60 -1.41
N LEU A 181 -21.55 -3.02 -1.87
CA LEU A 181 -22.89 -3.40 -1.41
C LEU A 181 -23.28 -4.81 -1.84
N THR A 182 -22.69 -5.33 -2.93
CA THR A 182 -22.91 -6.70 -3.41
C THR A 182 -22.13 -7.74 -2.60
N PHE A 183 -21.25 -7.31 -1.70
CA PHE A 183 -20.43 -8.24 -0.91
C PHE A 183 -21.27 -8.98 0.12
N PRO A 184 -21.22 -10.33 0.18
CA PRO A 184 -21.93 -11.11 1.16
C PRO A 184 -21.39 -10.87 2.58
N ASN A 185 -22.28 -10.95 3.56
CA ASN A 185 -21.89 -10.94 4.96
C ASN A 185 -21.12 -12.22 5.26
N MET A 186 -19.92 -12.05 5.81
CA MET A 186 -19.15 -13.18 6.34
C MET A 186 -19.37 -13.28 7.84
N PRO A 187 -19.39 -14.51 8.38
CA PRO A 187 -19.45 -14.68 9.83
C PRO A 187 -18.25 -13.91 10.44
N SER A 188 -18.54 -12.97 11.30
CA SER A 188 -17.48 -12.38 12.11
C SER A 188 -17.11 -13.40 13.17
N ASN A 189 -15.83 -13.60 13.40
CA ASN A 189 -15.40 -14.30 14.61
C ASN A 189 -15.78 -13.40 15.78
N ASN A 190 -16.95 -13.68 16.39
CA ASN A 190 -17.42 -13.00 17.59
C ASN A 190 -16.56 -13.43 18.79
N SER A 191 -15.26 -13.12 18.75
CA SER A 191 -14.45 -13.15 19.96
C SER A 191 -15.01 -12.05 20.87
N SER A 192 -15.48 -12.43 22.05
CA SER A 192 -16.08 -11.53 23.04
C SER A 192 -15.12 -10.45 23.55
N THR A 193 -13.84 -10.55 23.25
CA THR A 193 -12.79 -9.61 23.63
C THR A 193 -12.15 -8.99 22.39
N PRO A 194 -11.99 -7.65 22.35
CA PRO A 194 -11.31 -6.99 21.24
C PRO A 194 -9.87 -7.51 21.13
N PRO A 195 -9.34 -7.74 19.92
CA PRO A 195 -8.00 -8.25 19.73
C PRO A 195 -6.96 -7.30 20.34
N ASN A 196 -6.00 -7.88 21.07
CA ASN A 196 -4.91 -7.10 21.65
C ASN A 196 -3.90 -6.74 20.53
N MET A 197 -3.97 -5.50 20.07
CA MET A 197 -3.09 -4.95 19.03
C MET A 197 -1.60 -5.18 19.33
N TRP A 198 -1.21 -5.05 20.59
CA TRP A 198 0.17 -5.26 21.03
C TRP A 198 0.62 -6.71 20.87
N HIS A 199 -0.29 -7.66 21.07
CA HIS A 199 -0.03 -9.08 20.81
C HIS A 199 0.26 -9.33 19.34
N VAL A 200 -0.56 -8.78 18.44
CA VAL A 200 -0.38 -8.90 16.97
C VAL A 200 0.96 -8.29 16.54
N ILE A 201 1.31 -7.10 17.07
CA ILE A 201 2.60 -6.48 16.79
C ILE A 201 3.76 -7.37 17.23
N LYS A 202 3.71 -7.89 18.47
CA LYS A 202 4.78 -8.75 19.02
C LYS A 202 4.92 -10.06 18.24
N ARG A 203 3.82 -10.65 17.80
CA ARG A 203 3.82 -11.91 17.04
C ARG A 203 4.59 -11.77 15.72
N ASP A 204 4.33 -10.70 14.97
CA ASP A 204 4.85 -10.51 13.62
C ASP A 204 5.86 -9.34 13.52
N TYR A 205 6.42 -8.88 14.67
CA TYR A 205 7.27 -7.67 14.73
C TYR A 205 8.44 -7.69 13.75
N ARG A 206 9.01 -8.86 13.45
CA ARG A 206 10.12 -9.00 12.51
C ARG A 206 9.69 -8.66 11.09
N VAL A 207 8.48 -9.08 10.69
CA VAL A 207 7.94 -8.77 9.36
C VAL A 207 7.66 -7.28 9.27
N TYR A 208 6.97 -6.70 10.26
CA TYR A 208 6.69 -5.26 10.28
C TYR A 208 7.97 -4.42 10.29
N LEU A 209 8.96 -4.78 11.13
CA LEU A 209 10.22 -4.06 11.20
C LEU A 209 11.04 -4.18 9.90
N ALA A 210 11.11 -5.35 9.28
CA ALA A 210 11.82 -5.53 8.02
C ALA A 210 11.14 -4.76 6.87
N VAL A 211 9.79 -4.74 6.83
CA VAL A 211 9.03 -3.92 5.89
C VAL A 211 9.28 -2.44 6.15
N PHE A 212 9.23 -2.00 7.41
CA PHE A 212 9.49 -0.62 7.80
C PHE A 212 10.88 -0.16 7.32
N LEU A 213 11.93 -0.88 7.65
CA LEU A 213 13.29 -0.52 7.26
C LEU A 213 13.43 -0.40 5.74
N ARG A 214 13.01 -1.44 5.01
CA ARG A 214 13.10 -1.42 3.54
C ARG A 214 12.24 -0.31 2.93
N HIS A 215 11.00 -0.14 3.39
CA HIS A 215 10.09 0.81 2.77
C HIS A 215 10.43 2.25 3.12
N LEU A 216 10.98 2.50 4.31
CA LEU A 216 11.52 3.80 4.69
C LEU A 216 12.64 4.24 3.72
N GLY A 217 13.58 3.33 3.43
CA GLY A 217 14.61 3.57 2.43
C GLY A 217 14.04 3.80 1.04
N ALA A 218 13.07 2.97 0.62
CA ALA A 218 12.39 3.14 -0.66
C ALA A 218 11.68 4.49 -0.78
N SER A 219 10.93 4.89 0.24
CA SER A 219 10.19 6.17 0.25
C SER A 219 11.13 7.37 0.21
N ALA A 220 12.32 7.27 0.84
CA ALA A 220 13.37 8.27 0.73
C ALA A 220 13.91 8.37 -0.71
N VAL A 221 14.11 7.24 -1.39
CA VAL A 221 14.55 7.23 -2.80
C VAL A 221 13.44 7.77 -3.70
N TRP A 222 12.20 7.35 -3.54
CA TRP A 222 11.10 7.71 -4.44
C TRP A 222 10.90 9.21 -4.60
N ILE A 223 11.05 9.98 -3.53
CA ILE A 223 10.87 11.45 -3.60
C ILE A 223 11.98 12.14 -4.39
N ILE A 224 13.22 11.64 -4.28
CA ILE A 224 14.36 12.25 -4.97
C ILE A 224 14.65 11.61 -6.34
N PHE A 225 14.03 10.49 -6.66
CA PHE A 225 14.34 9.72 -7.85
C PHE A 225 14.12 10.50 -9.16
N PRO A 226 13.01 11.26 -9.35
CA PRO A 226 12.85 12.11 -10.51
C PRO A 226 13.93 13.18 -10.64
N LEU A 227 14.36 13.77 -9.52
CA LEU A 227 15.43 14.76 -9.47
C LEU A 227 16.78 14.15 -9.85
N TYR A 228 17.06 12.94 -9.35
CA TYR A 228 18.23 12.18 -9.74
C TYR A 228 18.22 11.88 -11.24
N LEU A 229 17.12 11.39 -11.80
CA LEU A 229 17.00 11.08 -13.23
C LEU A 229 17.22 12.34 -14.10
N ALA A 230 16.65 13.47 -13.70
CA ALA A 230 16.87 14.75 -14.37
C ALA A 230 18.36 15.19 -14.28
N SER A 231 19.02 14.97 -13.15
CA SER A 231 20.44 15.33 -12.97
C SER A 231 21.40 14.51 -13.84
N ILE A 232 20.99 13.32 -14.29
CA ILE A 232 21.74 12.50 -15.25
C ILE A 232 21.28 12.69 -16.70
N GLY A 233 20.45 13.72 -16.95
CA GLY A 233 20.05 14.15 -18.31
C GLY A 233 18.83 13.44 -18.88
N LEU A 234 18.02 12.76 -18.05
CA LEU A 234 16.78 12.15 -18.51
C LEU A 234 15.63 13.16 -18.48
N ASP A 235 14.87 13.21 -19.53
CA ASP A 235 13.68 14.05 -19.65
C ASP A 235 12.43 13.42 -18.97
N ASN A 236 11.35 14.17 -18.94
CA ASN A 236 10.09 13.75 -18.35
C ASN A 236 9.50 12.47 -18.97
N PHE A 237 9.76 12.24 -20.27
CA PHE A 237 9.32 11.01 -20.94
C PHE A 237 9.99 9.79 -20.34
N TRP A 238 11.32 9.83 -20.18
CA TRP A 238 12.07 8.71 -19.59
C TRP A 238 11.72 8.49 -18.12
N ILE A 239 11.51 9.58 -17.37
CA ILE A 239 11.06 9.50 -15.97
C ILE A 239 9.71 8.77 -15.91
N GLY A 240 8.74 9.19 -16.71
CA GLY A 240 7.43 8.54 -16.78
C GLY A 240 7.49 7.09 -17.25
N LEU A 241 8.31 6.79 -18.27
CA LEU A 241 8.49 5.44 -18.79
C LEU A 241 9.03 4.48 -17.73
N LEU A 242 10.04 4.90 -16.97
CA LEU A 242 10.62 4.08 -15.91
C LEU A 242 9.60 3.75 -14.81
N TRP A 243 8.76 4.70 -14.41
CA TRP A 243 7.63 4.45 -13.49
C TRP A 243 6.60 3.52 -14.11
N GLY A 244 6.26 3.72 -15.38
CA GLY A 244 5.33 2.85 -16.11
C GLY A 244 5.82 1.40 -16.19
N VAL A 245 7.11 1.18 -16.47
CA VAL A 245 7.73 -0.15 -16.44
C VAL A 245 7.60 -0.79 -15.06
N ASN A 246 7.93 -0.04 -14.01
CA ASN A 246 7.84 -0.54 -12.63
C ASN A 246 6.43 -1.03 -12.27
N PHE A 247 5.40 -0.20 -12.48
CA PHE A 247 4.01 -0.57 -12.18
C PHE A 247 3.48 -1.70 -13.07
N SER A 248 3.90 -1.74 -14.34
CA SER A 248 3.51 -2.82 -15.26
C SER A 248 4.08 -4.17 -14.81
N VAL A 249 5.33 -4.19 -14.37
CA VAL A 249 5.96 -5.39 -13.80
C VAL A 249 5.25 -5.80 -12.50
N GLN A 250 4.93 -4.85 -11.63
CA GLN A 250 4.17 -5.15 -10.42
C GLN A 250 2.82 -5.81 -10.74
N PHE A 251 2.08 -5.26 -11.72
CA PHE A 251 0.80 -5.83 -12.15
C PHE A 251 0.96 -7.30 -12.58
N VAL A 252 1.92 -7.58 -13.45
CA VAL A 252 2.15 -8.93 -13.99
C VAL A 252 2.62 -9.88 -12.89
N VAL A 253 3.62 -9.48 -12.10
CA VAL A 253 4.23 -10.34 -11.09
C VAL A 253 3.25 -10.64 -9.96
N MET A 254 2.56 -9.63 -9.40
CA MET A 254 1.60 -9.83 -8.32
C MET A 254 0.46 -10.77 -8.71
N ARG A 255 0.06 -10.76 -9.99
CA ARG A 255 -1.00 -11.62 -10.50
C ARG A 255 -0.67 -13.12 -10.47
N HIS A 256 0.62 -13.47 -10.49
CA HIS A 256 1.07 -14.86 -10.62
C HIS A 256 1.91 -15.37 -9.45
N ILE A 257 2.23 -14.50 -8.49
CA ILE A 257 3.27 -14.77 -7.49
C ILE A 257 2.79 -15.66 -6.33
N GLU A 258 1.50 -15.71 -6.05
CA GLU A 258 0.96 -16.37 -4.84
C GLU A 258 1.17 -17.91 -4.82
N ARG A 259 1.60 -18.49 -5.94
CA ARG A 259 2.03 -19.90 -6.03
C ARG A 259 3.33 -20.21 -5.30
N PHE A 260 4.08 -19.18 -4.94
CA PHE A 260 5.33 -19.31 -4.21
C PHE A 260 5.11 -19.19 -2.70
N SER A 261 6.04 -19.73 -1.90
CA SER A 261 5.98 -19.59 -0.44
C SER A 261 6.13 -18.13 -0.03
N GLU A 262 5.24 -17.65 0.85
CA GLU A 262 5.21 -16.28 1.37
C GLU A 262 6.56 -15.85 1.98
N PHE A 263 7.22 -16.76 2.71
CA PHE A 263 8.55 -16.48 3.30
C PHE A 263 9.65 -16.34 2.26
N LYS A 264 9.63 -17.19 1.21
CA LYS A 264 10.58 -17.08 0.11
C LYS A 264 10.37 -15.78 -0.65
N MET A 265 9.11 -15.43 -0.95
CA MET A 265 8.77 -14.16 -1.60
C MET A 265 9.28 -12.98 -0.77
N PHE A 266 8.95 -12.95 0.52
CA PHE A 266 9.37 -11.87 1.42
C PHE A 266 10.90 -11.73 1.48
N PHE A 267 11.62 -12.84 1.64
CA PHE A 267 13.08 -12.85 1.67
C PHE A 267 13.71 -12.38 0.36
N TYR A 268 13.27 -12.94 -0.78
CA TYR A 268 13.80 -12.53 -2.09
C TYR A 268 13.42 -11.09 -2.44
N GLY A 269 12.24 -10.62 -2.02
CA GLY A 269 11.84 -9.23 -2.18
C GLY A 269 12.79 -8.26 -1.46
N GLN A 270 13.22 -8.60 -0.24
CA GLN A 270 14.24 -7.84 0.50
C GLN A 270 15.59 -7.90 -0.20
N LEU A 271 16.05 -9.11 -0.58
CA LEU A 271 17.36 -9.32 -1.21
C LEU A 271 17.47 -8.58 -2.55
N ILE A 272 16.48 -8.71 -3.43
CA ILE A 272 16.47 -8.02 -4.72
C ILE A 272 16.41 -6.49 -4.50
N SER A 273 15.63 -5.99 -3.52
CA SER A 273 15.59 -4.56 -3.19
C SER A 273 16.96 -4.01 -2.81
N LEU A 274 17.75 -4.76 -2.02
CA LEU A 274 19.11 -4.37 -1.65
C LEU A 274 19.98 -4.13 -2.90
N PHE A 275 20.01 -5.11 -3.81
CA PHE A 275 20.80 -4.98 -5.05
C PHE A 275 20.27 -3.88 -5.97
N VAL A 276 18.98 -3.66 -6.04
CA VAL A 276 18.37 -2.58 -6.83
C VAL A 276 18.77 -1.21 -6.30
N PHE A 277 18.74 -0.97 -4.98
CA PHE A 277 19.18 0.31 -4.42
C PHE A 277 20.68 0.56 -4.63
N ILE A 278 21.50 -0.49 -4.55
CA ILE A 278 22.93 -0.39 -4.92
C ILE A 278 23.05 -0.07 -6.41
N ALA A 279 22.31 -0.75 -7.28
CA ALA A 279 22.36 -0.51 -8.72
C ALA A 279 21.97 0.93 -9.09
N TYR A 280 20.95 1.53 -8.45
CA TYR A 280 20.60 2.94 -8.67
C TYR A 280 21.74 3.91 -8.36
N ALA A 281 22.63 3.58 -7.41
CA ALA A 281 23.77 4.44 -7.10
C ALA A 281 24.85 4.45 -8.20
N PHE A 282 24.92 3.40 -9.03
CA PHE A 282 25.96 3.25 -10.05
C PHE A 282 25.46 3.34 -11.48
N VAL A 283 24.21 2.98 -11.74
CA VAL A 283 23.62 2.95 -13.09
C VAL A 283 23.09 4.32 -13.46
N SER A 284 23.65 4.92 -14.52
CA SER A 284 23.20 6.21 -15.07
C SER A 284 22.66 6.07 -16.51
N ASP A 285 22.89 4.94 -17.17
CA ASP A 285 22.37 4.71 -18.52
C ASP A 285 20.88 4.33 -18.47
N ARG A 286 20.09 4.96 -19.34
CA ARG A 286 18.62 4.82 -19.40
C ARG A 286 18.15 3.40 -19.68
N PHE A 287 18.85 2.63 -20.51
CA PHE A 287 18.45 1.27 -20.86
C PHE A 287 18.73 0.31 -19.71
N TYR A 288 19.87 0.45 -19.02
CA TYR A 288 20.13 -0.32 -17.81
C TYR A 288 19.17 0.06 -16.67
N LEU A 289 18.73 1.32 -16.57
CA LEU A 289 17.72 1.75 -15.61
C LEU A 289 16.37 1.04 -15.84
N ILE A 290 15.98 0.74 -17.11
CA ILE A 290 14.78 -0.08 -17.38
C ILE A 290 14.92 -1.45 -16.72
N ILE A 291 16.08 -2.10 -16.86
CA ILE A 291 16.33 -3.42 -16.24
C ILE A 291 16.25 -3.31 -14.72
N VAL A 292 16.84 -2.28 -14.14
CA VAL A 292 16.78 -2.04 -12.68
C VAL A 292 15.32 -1.81 -12.22
N GLN A 293 14.50 -1.10 -13.01
CA GLN A 293 13.08 -0.89 -12.73
C GLN A 293 12.25 -2.18 -12.81
N VAL A 294 12.59 -3.07 -13.73
CA VAL A 294 11.97 -4.41 -13.79
C VAL A 294 12.25 -5.16 -12.48
N PHE A 295 13.51 -5.21 -12.06
CA PHE A 295 13.87 -5.86 -10.79
C PHE A 295 13.25 -5.17 -9.57
N MET A 296 13.10 -3.84 -9.58
CA MET A 296 12.40 -3.12 -8.51
C MET A 296 10.92 -3.53 -8.45
N GLY A 297 10.24 -3.64 -9.60
CA GLY A 297 8.86 -4.10 -9.67
C GLY A 297 8.69 -5.53 -9.14
N VAL A 298 9.60 -6.44 -9.49
CA VAL A 298 9.64 -7.81 -8.94
C VAL A 298 9.89 -7.77 -7.43
N ALA A 299 10.88 -7.00 -6.98
CA ALA A 299 11.25 -6.90 -5.57
C ALA A 299 10.09 -6.42 -4.70
N TRP A 300 9.41 -5.35 -5.13
CA TRP A 300 8.25 -4.83 -4.41
C TRP A 300 7.09 -5.82 -4.39
N SER A 301 6.78 -6.45 -5.53
CA SER A 301 5.72 -7.46 -5.61
C SER A 301 5.95 -8.63 -4.66
N CYS A 302 7.17 -9.16 -4.66
CA CYS A 302 7.58 -10.26 -3.77
C CYS A 302 7.49 -9.85 -2.30
N LEU A 303 8.05 -8.70 -1.95
CA LEU A 303 8.08 -8.20 -0.58
C LEU A 303 6.67 -7.90 -0.07
N TYR A 304 5.88 -7.13 -0.84
CA TYR A 304 4.57 -6.69 -0.42
C TYR A 304 3.60 -7.86 -0.24
N VAL A 305 3.46 -8.70 -1.27
CA VAL A 305 2.54 -9.85 -1.21
C VAL A 305 3.02 -10.88 -0.18
N GLY A 306 4.33 -11.16 -0.14
CA GLY A 306 4.91 -12.08 0.83
C GLY A 306 4.68 -11.63 2.27
N ALA A 307 5.02 -10.39 2.61
CA ALA A 307 4.82 -9.84 3.95
C ALA A 307 3.32 -9.80 4.32
N LEU A 308 2.47 -9.36 3.39
CA LEU A 308 1.02 -9.30 3.60
C LEU A 308 0.45 -10.68 3.92
N LEU A 309 0.81 -11.71 3.15
CA LEU A 309 0.35 -13.07 3.40
C LEU A 309 0.85 -13.62 4.73
N ILE A 310 2.10 -13.37 5.11
CA ILE A 310 2.64 -13.80 6.41
C ILE A 310 1.78 -13.24 7.54
N VAL A 311 1.53 -11.92 7.56
CA VAL A 311 0.79 -11.29 8.65
C VAL A 311 -0.70 -11.66 8.66
N LEU A 312 -1.32 -11.88 7.49
CA LEU A 312 -2.72 -12.29 7.40
C LEU A 312 -2.96 -13.76 7.77
N ARG A 313 -1.92 -14.62 7.62
CA ARG A 313 -1.99 -16.05 7.96
C ARG A 313 -1.51 -16.36 9.38
N SER A 314 -0.89 -15.40 10.06
CA SER A 314 -0.31 -15.60 11.39
C SER A 314 -1.35 -15.67 12.51
N GLY A 315 -2.58 -15.23 12.28
CA GLY A 315 -3.67 -15.25 13.27
C GLY A 315 -5.03 -14.92 12.68
N GLU A 316 -6.04 -14.87 13.56
CA GLU A 316 -7.42 -14.57 13.17
C GLU A 316 -7.70 -13.07 13.08
N GLU A 317 -6.84 -12.23 13.72
CA GLU A 317 -6.97 -10.77 13.79
C GLU A 317 -6.48 -10.08 12.49
N ARG A 318 -7.05 -10.49 11.35
CA ARG A 318 -6.60 -10.10 10.00
C ARG A 318 -6.75 -8.62 9.72
N GLY A 319 -7.82 -8.00 10.24
CA GLY A 319 -8.03 -6.57 10.14
C GLY A 319 -6.98 -5.77 10.90
N THR A 320 -6.69 -6.19 12.13
CA THR A 320 -5.61 -5.59 12.96
C THR A 320 -4.25 -5.76 12.28
N ALA A 321 -3.93 -6.97 11.80
CA ALA A 321 -2.67 -7.25 11.10
C ALA A 321 -2.53 -6.43 9.82
N GLY A 322 -3.58 -6.37 9.00
CA GLY A 322 -3.63 -5.53 7.79
C GLY A 322 -3.52 -4.04 8.10
N GLY A 323 -4.18 -3.58 9.18
CA GLY A 323 -4.11 -2.21 9.66
C GLY A 323 -2.70 -1.81 10.08
N ILE A 324 -2.01 -2.64 10.87
CA ILE A 324 -0.61 -2.42 11.29
C ILE A 324 0.31 -2.41 10.06
N PHE A 325 0.10 -3.34 9.12
CA PHE A 325 0.88 -3.41 7.89
C PHE A 325 0.76 -2.13 7.04
N GLN A 326 -0.46 -1.68 6.77
CA GLN A 326 -0.70 -0.45 6.01
C GLN A 326 -0.20 0.79 6.75
N SER A 327 -0.36 0.83 8.06
CA SER A 327 0.16 1.92 8.89
C SER A 327 1.68 1.99 8.87
N THR A 328 2.35 0.84 8.86
CA THR A 328 3.82 0.76 8.71
C THR A 328 4.25 1.37 7.38
N ILE A 329 3.58 1.04 6.28
CA ILE A 329 3.86 1.60 4.95
C ILE A 329 3.62 3.12 4.93
N ASN A 330 2.50 3.60 5.50
CA ASN A 330 2.19 5.02 5.50
C ASN A 330 3.10 5.84 6.42
N LEU A 331 3.58 5.26 7.52
CA LEU A 331 4.61 5.88 8.34
C LEU A 331 5.90 6.09 7.55
N CYS A 332 6.30 5.09 6.74
CA CYS A 332 7.46 5.24 5.85
C CYS A 332 7.23 6.32 4.79
N ASN A 333 6.02 6.40 4.23
CA ASN A 333 5.66 7.41 3.24
C ASN A 333 5.60 8.83 3.82
N ALA A 334 5.42 8.98 5.14
CA ALA A 334 5.51 10.26 5.84
C ALA A 334 6.96 10.64 6.17
N LEU A 335 7.76 9.69 6.69
CA LEU A 335 9.12 9.96 7.17
C LEU A 335 10.18 9.87 6.05
N GLY A 336 10.00 8.97 5.08
CA GLY A 336 10.97 8.71 4.03
C GLY A 336 11.32 9.95 3.21
N PRO A 337 10.35 10.72 2.70
CA PRO A 337 10.62 11.94 1.95
C PRO A 337 11.44 12.98 2.72
N LEU A 338 11.18 13.15 4.02
CA LEU A 338 11.94 14.06 4.87
C LEU A 338 13.41 13.61 4.97
N LEU A 339 13.64 12.32 5.24
CA LEU A 339 14.98 11.76 5.32
C LEU A 339 15.68 11.79 3.95
N GLY A 340 14.96 11.48 2.87
CA GLY A 340 15.47 11.52 1.51
C GLY A 340 15.95 12.90 1.12
N GLY A 341 15.18 13.95 1.40
CA GLY A 341 15.54 15.33 1.16
C GLY A 341 16.77 15.78 1.97
N LEU A 342 16.80 15.49 3.28
CA LEU A 342 17.91 15.81 4.16
C LEU A 342 19.22 15.13 3.73
N ILE A 343 19.14 13.84 3.40
CA ILE A 343 20.31 13.06 2.97
C ILE A 343 20.78 13.55 1.59
N ALA A 344 19.86 13.82 0.66
CA ALA A 344 20.19 14.33 -0.66
C ALA A 344 20.91 15.68 -0.59
N GLN A 345 20.49 16.55 0.31
CA GLN A 345 21.13 17.86 0.52
C GLN A 345 22.56 17.74 1.06
N GLY A 346 22.83 16.78 1.97
CA GLY A 346 24.15 16.62 2.59
C GLY A 346 25.11 15.71 1.82
N TRP A 347 24.61 14.62 1.23
CA TRP A 347 25.42 13.57 0.61
C TRP A 347 25.03 13.26 -0.86
N GLY A 348 24.15 14.07 -1.44
CA GLY A 348 23.67 13.89 -2.80
C GLY A 348 22.74 12.69 -2.99
N TYR A 349 22.22 12.53 -4.20
CA TYR A 349 21.24 11.49 -4.52
C TYR A 349 21.76 10.06 -4.30
N ARG A 350 23.04 9.81 -4.60
CA ARG A 350 23.68 8.49 -4.37
C ARG A 350 23.72 8.14 -2.89
N GLY A 351 23.89 9.15 -2.01
CA GLY A 351 23.82 8.96 -0.56
C GLY A 351 22.47 8.40 -0.10
N VAL A 352 21.36 8.87 -0.69
CA VAL A 352 20.01 8.34 -0.39
C VAL A 352 19.87 6.89 -0.85
N MET A 353 20.47 6.51 -1.98
CA MET A 353 20.42 5.13 -2.48
C MET A 353 21.21 4.17 -1.58
N PHE A 354 22.40 4.58 -1.11
CA PHE A 354 23.18 3.81 -0.13
C PHE A 354 22.48 3.73 1.22
N PHE A 355 21.83 4.80 1.68
CA PHE A 355 20.99 4.77 2.87
C PHE A 355 19.85 3.75 2.73
N ALA A 356 19.15 3.74 1.60
CA ALA A 356 18.10 2.76 1.32
C ALA A 356 18.65 1.31 1.28
N ALA A 357 19.83 1.11 0.67
CA ALA A 357 20.49 -0.19 0.65
C ALA A 357 20.89 -0.66 2.07
N ALA A 358 21.41 0.24 2.91
CA ALA A 358 21.76 -0.07 4.30
C ALA A 358 20.54 -0.47 5.13
N LEU A 359 19.43 0.26 4.99
CA LEU A 359 18.16 -0.10 5.63
C LEU A 359 17.61 -1.43 5.11
N CYS A 360 17.72 -1.70 3.80
CA CYS A 360 17.35 -2.98 3.21
C CYS A 360 18.17 -4.14 3.80
N LEU A 361 19.47 -3.95 3.95
CA LEU A 361 20.35 -4.92 4.59
C LEU A 361 19.93 -5.19 6.03
N GLY A 362 19.65 -4.13 6.82
CA GLY A 362 19.08 -4.26 8.15
C GLY A 362 17.76 -5.04 8.18
N GLY A 363 16.86 -4.74 7.23
CA GLY A 363 15.60 -5.46 7.05
C GLY A 363 15.81 -6.95 6.72
N LEU A 364 16.82 -7.27 5.92
CA LEU A 364 17.17 -8.65 5.57
C LEU A 364 17.63 -9.44 6.79
N PHE A 365 18.49 -8.87 7.64
CA PHE A 365 18.92 -9.50 8.90
C PHE A 365 17.77 -9.76 9.86
N VAL A 366 16.79 -8.87 9.91
CA VAL A 366 15.58 -9.05 10.73
C VAL A 366 14.67 -10.14 10.16
N ALA A 367 14.59 -10.25 8.82
CA ALA A 367 13.71 -11.20 8.12
C ALA A 367 14.18 -12.66 8.21
N VAL A 368 15.50 -12.92 8.18
CA VAL A 368 16.08 -14.28 8.17
C VAL A 368 15.57 -15.17 9.32
N PRO A 369 15.51 -14.71 10.60
CA PRO A 369 15.01 -15.53 11.68
C PRO A 369 13.48 -15.74 11.68
N ALA A 370 12.73 -14.94 10.93
CA ALA A 370 11.26 -15.07 10.85
C ALA A 370 10.83 -16.43 10.23
N ASN A 371 11.72 -17.07 9.47
CA ASN A 371 11.51 -18.38 8.87
C ASN A 371 11.59 -19.56 9.88
N ARG A 372 12.07 -19.32 11.10
CA ARG A 372 12.32 -20.40 12.08
C ARG A 372 11.20 -20.60 13.10
N ASN A 373 10.20 -19.71 13.17
CA ASN A 373 9.23 -19.65 14.28
C ASN A 373 7.80 -19.98 13.87
N VAL A 374 7.55 -20.70 12.77
CA VAL A 374 6.22 -21.23 12.46
C VAL A 374 6.08 -22.61 13.11
N PRO A 375 5.28 -22.76 14.20
CA PRO A 375 4.97 -24.07 14.74
C PRO A 375 4.14 -24.85 13.72
N GLY A 376 4.65 -25.98 13.26
CA GLY A 376 3.87 -27.00 12.55
C GLY A 376 3.82 -26.86 11.02
N ARG A 377 4.98 -26.98 10.38
CA ARG A 377 5.14 -27.59 9.05
C ARG A 377 6.30 -28.56 9.05
#